data_63ad2d64d0817a13144d9dc62548ae45
#
_entry.id   63ad2d64d0817a13144d9dc62548ae45
#
_cell.length_a   1.000
_cell.length_b   1.000
_cell.length_c   1.000
_cell.angle_alpha   90.00
_cell.angle_beta   90.00
_cell.angle_gamma   90.00
#
_symmetry.space_group_name_H-M   'P 1'
#
loop_
_entity.id
_entity.type
_entity.pdbx_description
1 polymer ?
#
loop_
_entity_poly.entity_id
_entity_poly.type
_entity_poly.pdbx_seq_one_letter_code
_entity_poly.pdbx_strand_id
1 'polypeptide(L)'
;GPQLMVYQGKCIRCGLCISRCSQNAIIVRDETVTMDWGRCRGCGACASVCPTQARVMKGETMTTADARRAIDRDIPFYKNSGGGVTFSGGEPLLYPDFIMEIAREYRAQGLNAVVETCGCVPWETFARVQPWIDLFLYDLKFVDCEKHRKYCGMGNELILANLRRLCESSRVVVRIPIIPGINDMQEDIDRTGRLLAELGERIEAIHCLPYHNLGFSKYEALGMEYSLSDVMLPKGGYMETIRKMFEQHGLQVQIGG
;
A
#
# COMPACT_ATOMS: atom_id res chain seq x y z
N GLY A 1 4.16 -3.15 13.35
CA GLY A 1 5.21 -2.65 14.25
C GLY A 1 6.50 -2.34 13.50
N PRO A 2 7.53 -1.78 14.18
CA PRO A 2 8.80 -1.45 13.55
C PRO A 2 9.47 -2.66 12.89
N GLN A 3 10.08 -2.45 11.73
CA GLN A 3 10.81 -3.47 10.96
C GLN A 3 12.26 -3.07 10.78
N LEU A 4 13.18 -4.05 10.90
CA LEU A 4 14.59 -3.82 10.60
C LEU A 4 14.77 -3.76 9.07
N MET A 5 15.38 -2.69 8.60
CA MET A 5 15.81 -2.52 7.22
C MET A 5 17.34 -2.45 7.15
N VAL A 6 17.92 -3.08 6.13
CA VAL A 6 19.36 -3.16 5.91
C VAL A 6 19.71 -2.59 4.54
N TYR A 7 20.40 -1.47 4.53
CA TYR A 7 20.87 -0.77 3.32
C TYR A 7 22.35 -1.06 3.11
N GLN A 8 22.67 -2.05 2.29
CA GLN A 8 24.06 -2.51 2.05
C GLN A 8 24.96 -1.39 1.53
N GLY A 9 24.46 -0.52 0.65
CA GLY A 9 25.22 0.61 0.11
C GLY A 9 25.65 1.66 1.15
N LYS A 10 25.07 1.64 2.36
CA LYS A 10 25.47 2.53 3.48
C LYS A 10 26.44 1.85 4.45
N CYS A 11 26.74 0.56 4.27
CA CYS A 11 27.55 -0.21 5.22
C CYS A 11 29.06 0.08 5.03
N ILE A 12 29.70 0.64 6.05
CA ILE A 12 31.16 0.89 6.09
C ILE A 12 31.94 -0.30 6.67
N ARG A 13 31.30 -1.43 6.91
CA ARG A 13 31.91 -2.68 7.42
C ARG A 13 32.63 -2.57 8.78
N CYS A 14 32.23 -1.63 9.64
CA CYS A 14 32.87 -1.39 10.93
C CYS A 14 32.71 -2.54 11.96
N GLY A 15 31.83 -3.52 11.70
CA GLY A 15 31.65 -4.71 12.53
C GLY A 15 30.85 -4.50 13.84
N LEU A 16 30.53 -3.29 14.25
CA LEU A 16 29.85 -2.99 15.54
C LEU A 16 28.54 -3.74 15.73
N CYS A 17 27.79 -3.97 14.65
CA CYS A 17 26.53 -4.69 14.69
C CYS A 17 26.69 -6.20 14.97
N ILE A 18 27.83 -6.81 14.61
CA ILE A 18 28.09 -8.24 14.76
C ILE A 18 28.09 -8.59 16.25
N SER A 19 28.88 -7.88 17.05
CA SER A 19 28.99 -8.12 18.50
C SER A 19 27.72 -7.84 19.27
N ARG A 20 26.80 -7.05 18.70
CA ARG A 20 25.50 -6.70 19.31
C ARG A 20 24.38 -7.70 19.01
N CYS A 21 24.58 -8.59 18.04
CA CYS A 21 23.54 -9.54 17.65
C CYS A 21 23.55 -10.80 18.51
N SER A 22 22.66 -10.88 19.48
CA SER A 22 22.48 -12.07 20.34
C SER A 22 22.00 -13.32 19.59
N GLN A 23 21.50 -13.17 18.37
CA GLN A 23 21.03 -14.27 17.53
C GLN A 23 22.08 -14.73 16.52
N ASN A 24 23.28 -14.12 16.50
CA ASN A 24 24.31 -14.39 15.49
C ASN A 24 23.76 -14.32 14.04
N ALA A 25 22.80 -13.43 13.81
CA ALA A 25 22.14 -13.26 12.51
C ALA A 25 22.93 -12.36 11.55
N ILE A 26 24.06 -11.80 11.98
CA ILE A 26 24.92 -10.95 11.15
C ILE A 26 26.18 -11.72 10.84
N ILE A 27 26.39 -11.97 9.56
CA ILE A 27 27.50 -12.79 9.06
C ILE A 27 28.39 -12.00 8.11
N VAL A 28 29.65 -12.34 8.05
CA VAL A 28 30.60 -11.79 7.10
C VAL A 28 30.84 -12.83 6.02
N ARG A 29 30.57 -12.49 4.75
CA ARG A 29 30.88 -13.30 3.58
C ARG A 29 31.59 -12.42 2.55
N ASP A 30 32.70 -12.85 2.01
CA ASP A 30 33.46 -12.13 0.97
C ASP A 30 33.60 -10.62 1.32
N GLU A 31 34.08 -10.37 2.53
CA GLU A 31 34.24 -9.02 3.09
C GLU A 31 32.94 -8.20 3.21
N THR A 32 31.79 -8.78 2.95
CA THR A 32 30.47 -8.11 3.05
C THR A 32 29.75 -8.53 4.33
N VAL A 33 29.21 -7.54 5.06
CA VAL A 33 28.43 -7.76 6.27
C VAL A 33 26.96 -7.94 5.91
N THR A 34 26.49 -9.18 5.88
CA THR A 34 25.13 -9.57 5.45
C THR A 34 24.23 -9.97 6.61
N MET A 35 22.96 -10.24 6.32
CA MET A 35 21.98 -10.74 7.30
C MET A 35 21.56 -12.17 6.97
N ASP A 36 21.54 -13.01 7.98
CA ASP A 36 20.76 -14.25 8.00
C ASP A 36 19.35 -13.93 8.53
N TRP A 37 18.43 -13.69 7.60
CA TRP A 37 17.06 -13.32 7.94
C TRP A 37 16.30 -14.44 8.67
N GLY A 38 16.71 -15.70 8.49
CA GLY A 38 16.13 -16.84 9.20
C GLY A 38 16.43 -16.85 10.71
N ARG A 39 17.57 -16.25 11.11
CA ARG A 39 17.95 -16.08 12.52
C ARG A 39 17.52 -14.74 13.11
N CYS A 40 17.23 -13.75 12.26
CA CYS A 40 16.92 -12.40 12.72
C CYS A 40 15.55 -12.34 13.39
N ARG A 41 15.50 -11.78 14.61
CA ARG A 41 14.24 -11.53 15.34
C ARG A 41 13.77 -10.08 15.24
N GLY A 42 14.40 -9.23 14.43
CA GLY A 42 14.01 -7.85 14.27
C GLY A 42 14.15 -6.97 15.52
N CYS A 43 14.97 -7.34 16.49
CA CYS A 43 15.07 -6.66 17.80
C CYS A 43 15.69 -5.25 17.77
N GLY A 44 16.30 -4.84 16.66
CA GLY A 44 16.86 -3.50 16.48
C GLY A 44 18.23 -3.26 17.15
N ALA A 45 18.81 -4.21 17.90
CA ALA A 45 20.09 -4.00 18.60
C ALA A 45 21.25 -3.63 17.67
N CYS A 46 21.26 -4.16 16.45
CA CYS A 46 22.24 -3.80 15.43
C CYS A 46 21.99 -2.40 14.82
N ALA A 47 20.75 -1.95 14.78
CA ALA A 47 20.40 -0.61 14.30
C ALA A 47 20.83 0.46 15.30
N SER A 48 20.71 0.21 16.62
CA SER A 48 21.06 1.17 17.66
C SER A 48 22.55 1.55 17.70
N VAL A 49 23.43 0.72 17.13
CA VAL A 49 24.88 0.93 17.09
C VAL A 49 25.42 1.23 15.71
N CYS A 50 24.56 1.34 14.68
CA CYS A 50 25.02 1.55 13.31
C CYS A 50 25.24 3.05 13.03
N PRO A 51 26.48 3.53 12.91
CA PRO A 51 26.78 4.96 12.77
C PRO A 51 26.30 5.54 11.43
N THR A 52 26.21 4.70 10.38
CA THR A 52 25.81 5.13 9.04
C THR A 52 24.32 4.88 8.74
N GLN A 53 23.56 4.35 9.72
CA GLN A 53 22.20 3.92 9.51
C GLN A 53 22.03 2.90 8.35
N ALA A 54 23.09 2.11 8.08
CA ALA A 54 23.00 0.96 7.18
C ALA A 54 22.04 -0.11 7.72
N ARG A 55 21.85 -0.13 9.03
CA ARG A 55 20.79 -0.88 9.72
C ARG A 55 19.94 0.12 10.49
N VAL A 56 18.62 0.08 10.27
CA VAL A 56 17.69 1.03 10.89
C VAL A 56 16.35 0.36 11.15
N MET A 57 15.73 0.69 12.28
CA MET A 57 14.32 0.34 12.51
C MET A 57 13.44 1.36 11.77
N LYS A 58 12.52 0.88 10.96
CA LYS A 58 11.51 1.70 10.26
C LYS A 58 10.11 1.34 10.74
N GLY A 59 9.26 2.36 10.80
CA GLY A 59 7.94 2.28 11.39
C GLY A 59 7.98 2.63 12.90
N GLU A 60 6.87 3.13 13.36
CA GLU A 60 6.68 3.51 14.76
C GLU A 60 5.37 2.90 15.27
N THR A 61 5.36 2.55 16.55
CA THR A 61 4.10 2.25 17.23
C THR A 61 3.53 3.57 17.70
N MET A 62 2.36 3.93 17.19
CA MET A 62 1.68 5.18 17.51
C MET A 62 0.41 4.91 18.31
N THR A 63 0.16 5.73 19.31
CA THR A 63 -1.15 5.85 19.94
C THR A 63 -2.03 6.81 19.15
N THR A 64 -3.34 6.82 19.40
CA THR A 64 -4.24 7.82 18.81
C THR A 64 -3.84 9.25 19.22
N ALA A 65 -3.30 9.43 20.44
CA ALA A 65 -2.78 10.72 20.89
C ALA A 65 -1.55 11.17 20.09
N ASP A 66 -0.66 10.23 19.69
CA ASP A 66 0.50 10.55 18.84
C ASP A 66 0.04 10.98 17.44
N ALA A 67 -0.91 10.23 16.86
CA ALA A 67 -1.48 10.56 15.57
C ALA A 67 -2.17 11.94 15.58
N ARG A 68 -2.94 12.24 16.63
CA ARG A 68 -3.56 13.57 16.81
C ARG A 68 -2.52 14.68 16.79
N ARG A 69 -1.47 14.55 17.57
CA ARG A 69 -0.40 15.56 17.58
C ARG A 69 0.23 15.81 16.20
N ALA A 70 0.28 14.78 15.37
CA ALA A 70 0.76 14.92 14.00
C ALA A 70 -0.26 15.64 13.11
N ILE A 71 -1.54 15.25 13.18
CA ILE A 71 -2.63 15.80 12.37
C ILE A 71 -2.90 17.27 12.76
N ASP A 72 -2.90 17.59 14.05
CA ASP A 72 -3.22 18.94 14.57
C ASP A 72 -2.29 20.03 14.02
N ARG A 73 -1.05 19.68 13.71
CA ARG A 73 -0.09 20.62 13.09
C ARG A 73 -0.50 21.04 11.69
N ASP A 74 -1.23 20.18 11.00
CA ASP A 74 -1.57 20.37 9.58
C ASP A 74 -3.03 20.83 9.37
N ILE A 75 -3.83 20.97 10.45
CA ILE A 75 -5.23 21.43 10.38
C ILE A 75 -5.41 22.71 9.55
N PRO A 76 -4.56 23.76 9.68
CA PRO A 76 -4.73 24.97 8.87
C PRO A 76 -4.64 24.69 7.36
N PHE A 77 -3.78 23.77 6.95
CA PHE A 77 -3.67 23.36 5.54
C PHE A 77 -4.88 22.59 5.09
N TYR A 78 -5.39 21.64 5.90
CA TYR A 78 -6.59 20.87 5.58
C TYR A 78 -7.82 21.76 5.42
N LYS A 79 -8.01 22.72 6.32
CA LYS A 79 -9.14 23.68 6.24
C LYS A 79 -9.08 24.55 4.99
N ASN A 80 -7.89 24.97 4.59
CA ASN A 80 -7.70 25.80 3.42
C ASN A 80 -7.90 25.03 2.10
N SER A 81 -7.53 23.76 2.05
CA SER A 81 -7.61 22.92 0.85
C SER A 81 -8.92 22.13 0.73
N GLY A 82 -9.75 22.10 1.79
CA GLY A 82 -10.87 21.16 1.89
C GLY A 82 -10.41 19.70 2.01
N GLY A 83 -9.17 19.49 2.45
CA GLY A 83 -8.56 18.18 2.63
C GLY A 83 -8.90 17.50 3.96
N GLY A 84 -8.04 16.59 4.38
CA GLY A 84 -8.24 15.84 5.62
C GLY A 84 -7.20 14.75 5.84
N VAL A 85 -7.61 13.69 6.50
CA VAL A 85 -6.75 12.59 6.92
C VAL A 85 -6.95 11.38 6.02
N THR A 86 -5.84 10.86 5.45
CA THR A 86 -5.86 9.59 4.72
C THR A 86 -5.21 8.50 5.57
N PHE A 87 -5.98 7.46 5.86
CA PHE A 87 -5.49 6.25 6.51
C PHE A 87 -4.94 5.31 5.44
N SER A 88 -3.64 5.09 5.44
CA SER A 88 -2.89 4.28 4.51
C SER A 88 -1.83 3.44 5.23
N GLY A 89 -0.91 2.81 4.51
CA GLY A 89 0.22 2.06 5.07
C GLY A 89 0.29 0.63 4.54
N GLY A 90 0.19 -0.40 5.39
CA GLY A 90 -0.11 -1.76 4.97
C GLY A 90 -1.60 -1.88 4.62
N GLU A 91 -2.38 -2.62 5.45
CA GLU A 91 -3.84 -2.57 5.36
C GLU A 91 -4.37 -1.84 6.60
N PRO A 92 -4.86 -0.59 6.49
CA PRO A 92 -5.28 0.19 7.66
C PRO A 92 -6.51 -0.39 8.33
N LEU A 93 -7.38 -1.08 7.59
CA LEU A 93 -8.58 -1.71 8.12
C LEU A 93 -8.31 -2.89 9.09
N LEU A 94 -7.05 -3.29 9.27
CA LEU A 94 -6.65 -4.17 10.38
C LEU A 94 -6.73 -3.46 11.75
N TYR A 95 -6.87 -2.13 11.77
CA TYR A 95 -6.94 -1.31 12.98
C TYR A 95 -8.19 -0.42 12.99
N PRO A 96 -9.41 -0.99 12.90
CA PRO A 96 -10.63 -0.21 12.72
C PRO A 96 -10.92 0.73 13.90
N ASP A 97 -10.60 0.34 15.14
CA ASP A 97 -10.82 1.17 16.32
C ASP A 97 -9.97 2.44 16.28
N PHE A 98 -8.71 2.33 15.84
CA PHE A 98 -7.82 3.47 15.66
C PHE A 98 -8.35 4.43 14.59
N ILE A 99 -8.81 3.89 13.45
CA ILE A 99 -9.39 4.70 12.36
C ILE A 99 -10.64 5.43 12.86
N MET A 100 -11.57 4.71 13.49
CA MET A 100 -12.82 5.30 13.95
C MET A 100 -12.61 6.41 14.98
N GLU A 101 -11.68 6.23 15.93
CA GLU A 101 -11.39 7.23 16.95
C GLU A 101 -10.89 8.53 16.33
N ILE A 102 -9.94 8.42 15.39
CA ILE A 102 -9.36 9.57 14.67
C ILE A 102 -10.40 10.21 13.74
N ALA A 103 -11.05 9.40 12.89
CA ALA A 103 -11.99 9.91 11.89
C ALA A 103 -13.16 10.65 12.53
N ARG A 104 -13.76 10.13 13.63
CA ARG A 104 -14.86 10.79 14.35
C ARG A 104 -14.46 12.18 14.82
N GLU A 105 -13.28 12.31 15.42
CA GLU A 105 -12.82 13.57 15.97
C GLU A 105 -12.59 14.63 14.91
N TYR A 106 -11.92 14.27 13.82
CA TYR A 106 -11.57 15.24 12.78
C TYR A 106 -12.74 15.56 11.84
N ARG A 107 -13.66 14.61 11.61
CA ARG A 107 -14.91 14.92 10.90
C ARG A 107 -15.81 15.88 11.70
N ALA A 108 -15.82 15.81 13.02
CA ALA A 108 -16.52 16.79 13.86
C ALA A 108 -15.93 18.20 13.71
N GLN A 109 -14.69 18.33 13.23
CA GLN A 109 -14.03 19.59 12.92
C GLN A 109 -14.15 20.01 11.43
N GLY A 110 -14.91 19.25 10.63
CA GLY A 110 -15.15 19.51 9.21
C GLY A 110 -14.03 19.05 8.28
N LEU A 111 -13.14 18.16 8.75
CA LEU A 111 -12.09 17.57 7.93
C LEU A 111 -12.56 16.25 7.30
N ASN A 112 -12.09 15.97 6.08
CA ASN A 112 -12.40 14.71 5.40
C ASN A 112 -11.56 13.55 5.97
N ALA A 113 -12.13 12.36 5.95
CA ALA A 113 -11.48 11.10 6.30
C ALA A 113 -11.50 10.15 5.09
N VAL A 114 -10.33 9.69 4.68
CA VAL A 114 -10.14 8.80 3.52
C VAL A 114 -9.46 7.52 3.97
N VAL A 115 -9.88 6.37 3.46
CA VAL A 115 -9.21 5.08 3.67
C VAL A 115 -8.71 4.53 2.35
N GLU A 116 -7.44 4.14 2.33
CA GLU A 116 -6.78 3.43 1.25
C GLU A 116 -6.69 1.95 1.59
N THR A 117 -7.37 1.07 0.84
CA THR A 117 -7.50 -0.35 1.20
C THR A 117 -7.40 -1.28 0.00
N CYS A 118 -6.85 -2.48 0.22
CA CYS A 118 -6.93 -3.58 -0.73
C CYS A 118 -8.24 -4.39 -0.61
N GLY A 119 -9.10 -4.07 0.36
CA GLY A 119 -10.39 -4.72 0.54
C GLY A 119 -10.36 -6.13 1.13
N CYS A 120 -9.21 -6.63 1.54
CA CYS A 120 -9.06 -8.00 2.03
C CYS A 120 -9.25 -8.10 3.55
N VAL A 121 -10.39 -7.66 4.04
CA VAL A 121 -10.82 -7.77 5.46
C VAL A 121 -12.28 -8.21 5.52
N PRO A 122 -12.73 -8.80 6.64
CA PRO A 122 -14.15 -9.12 6.82
C PRO A 122 -15.04 -7.90 6.62
N TRP A 123 -16.24 -8.09 6.05
CA TRP A 123 -17.17 -6.99 5.81
C TRP A 123 -17.52 -6.21 7.08
N GLU A 124 -17.61 -6.89 8.22
CA GLU A 124 -17.90 -6.30 9.52
C GLU A 124 -16.94 -5.17 9.87
N THR A 125 -15.69 -5.24 9.39
CA THR A 125 -14.70 -4.16 9.54
C THR A 125 -15.11 -2.94 8.72
N PHE A 126 -15.52 -3.12 7.47
CA PHE A 126 -16.05 -2.04 6.63
C PHE A 126 -17.29 -1.40 7.28
N ALA A 127 -18.25 -2.22 7.69
CA ALA A 127 -19.50 -1.73 8.30
C ALA A 127 -19.25 -0.86 9.54
N ARG A 128 -18.18 -1.13 10.30
CA ARG A 128 -17.81 -0.33 11.48
C ARG A 128 -17.21 1.01 11.11
N VAL A 129 -16.31 1.06 10.12
CA VAL A 129 -15.58 2.29 9.77
C VAL A 129 -16.35 3.18 8.79
N GLN A 130 -17.15 2.59 7.90
CA GLN A 130 -17.88 3.26 6.83
C GLN A 130 -18.63 4.54 7.24
N PRO A 131 -19.34 4.60 8.39
CA PRO A 131 -20.04 5.82 8.81
C PRO A 131 -19.11 7.03 9.05
N TRP A 132 -17.82 6.80 9.20
CA TRP A 132 -16.82 7.81 9.55
C TRP A 132 -15.89 8.18 8.39
N ILE A 133 -16.03 7.50 7.24
CA ILE A 133 -15.16 7.66 6.08
C ILE A 133 -15.91 8.35 4.95
N ASP A 134 -15.31 9.38 4.39
CA ASP A 134 -15.89 10.17 3.31
C ASP A 134 -15.59 9.57 1.92
N LEU A 135 -14.44 8.88 1.79
CA LEU A 135 -14.00 8.29 0.53
C LEU A 135 -13.14 7.05 0.77
N PHE A 136 -13.37 6.00 0.00
CA PHE A 136 -12.50 4.83 -0.05
C PHE A 136 -11.69 4.84 -1.36
N LEU A 137 -10.37 4.78 -1.24
CA LEU A 137 -9.45 4.49 -2.34
C LEU A 137 -9.24 2.98 -2.37
N TYR A 138 -9.88 2.31 -3.30
CA TYR A 138 -9.95 0.84 -3.34
C TYR A 138 -8.99 0.25 -4.37
N ASP A 139 -7.99 -0.49 -3.93
CA ASP A 139 -6.98 -1.10 -4.79
C ASP A 139 -7.49 -2.40 -5.40
N LEU A 140 -7.85 -2.38 -6.66
CA LEU A 140 -8.23 -3.55 -7.46
C LEU A 140 -7.05 -4.01 -8.32
N LYS A 141 -6.37 -5.06 -7.91
CA LYS A 141 -5.12 -5.52 -8.58
C LYS A 141 -5.40 -6.47 -9.74
N PHE A 142 -6.31 -7.43 -9.53
CA PHE A 142 -6.74 -8.41 -10.53
C PHE A 142 -8.21 -8.77 -10.30
N VAL A 143 -8.98 -8.91 -11.36
CA VAL A 143 -10.31 -9.52 -11.32
C VAL A 143 -10.21 -11.03 -11.48
N ASP A 144 -9.19 -11.51 -12.20
CA ASP A 144 -8.88 -12.92 -12.31
C ASP A 144 -8.36 -13.48 -10.98
N CYS A 145 -9.05 -14.49 -10.40
CA CYS A 145 -8.70 -15.06 -9.11
C CYS A 145 -7.37 -15.81 -9.13
N GLU A 146 -7.06 -16.53 -10.22
CA GLU A 146 -5.82 -17.28 -10.33
C GLU A 146 -4.61 -16.35 -10.46
N LYS A 147 -4.73 -15.29 -11.26
CA LYS A 147 -3.71 -14.24 -11.32
C LYS A 147 -3.54 -13.55 -9.97
N HIS A 148 -4.65 -13.23 -9.27
CA HIS A 148 -4.57 -12.64 -7.95
C HIS A 148 -3.85 -13.57 -6.96
N ARG A 149 -4.17 -14.86 -6.99
CA ARG A 149 -3.47 -15.85 -6.13
C ARG A 149 -1.99 -15.96 -6.46
N LYS A 150 -1.65 -15.95 -7.74
CA LYS A 150 -0.26 -16.04 -8.20
C LYS A 150 0.59 -14.83 -7.76
N TYR A 151 0.08 -13.61 -7.91
CA TYR A 151 0.86 -12.38 -7.69
C TYR A 151 0.64 -11.73 -6.31
N CYS A 152 -0.50 -12.00 -5.65
CA CYS A 152 -0.85 -11.45 -4.34
C CYS A 152 -0.87 -12.51 -3.22
N GLY A 153 -0.68 -13.80 -3.55
CA GLY A 153 -0.61 -14.89 -2.59
C GLY A 153 -1.96 -15.42 -2.08
N MET A 154 -3.09 -14.87 -2.56
CA MET A 154 -4.44 -15.25 -2.13
C MET A 154 -5.48 -14.98 -3.21
N GLY A 155 -6.68 -15.59 -3.08
CA GLY A 155 -7.83 -15.28 -3.94
C GLY A 155 -8.38 -13.87 -3.73
N ASN A 156 -9.28 -13.44 -4.61
CA ASN A 156 -9.86 -12.08 -4.59
C ASN A 156 -11.38 -12.09 -4.37
N GLU A 157 -11.96 -13.23 -4.03
CA GLU A 157 -13.41 -13.38 -3.89
C GLU A 157 -13.98 -12.41 -2.85
N LEU A 158 -13.31 -12.32 -1.69
CA LEU A 158 -13.67 -11.39 -0.62
C LEU A 158 -13.50 -9.93 -1.05
N ILE A 159 -12.42 -9.63 -1.76
CA ILE A 159 -12.12 -8.29 -2.28
C ILE A 159 -13.23 -7.82 -3.23
N LEU A 160 -13.61 -8.66 -4.19
CA LEU A 160 -14.66 -8.33 -5.16
C LEU A 160 -16.04 -8.22 -4.52
N ALA A 161 -16.35 -9.08 -3.54
CA ALA A 161 -17.60 -9.00 -2.78
C ALA A 161 -17.69 -7.70 -1.97
N ASN A 162 -16.60 -7.35 -1.29
CA ASN A 162 -16.51 -6.11 -0.50
C ASN A 162 -16.61 -4.87 -1.41
N LEU A 163 -15.96 -4.85 -2.57
CA LEU A 163 -16.04 -3.74 -3.52
C LEU A 163 -17.50 -3.50 -3.95
N ARG A 164 -18.20 -4.56 -4.41
CA ARG A 164 -19.61 -4.43 -4.83
C ARG A 164 -20.47 -3.85 -3.73
N ARG A 165 -20.34 -4.39 -2.52
CA ARG A 165 -21.14 -3.96 -1.37
C ARG A 165 -20.79 -2.55 -0.90
N LEU A 166 -19.51 -2.17 -0.93
CA LEU A 166 -19.06 -0.84 -0.54
C LEU A 166 -19.59 0.24 -1.49
N CYS A 167 -19.62 -0.04 -2.78
CA CYS A 167 -20.15 0.87 -3.81
C CYS A 167 -21.67 1.13 -3.67
N GLU A 168 -22.42 0.34 -2.91
CA GLU A 168 -23.85 0.56 -2.70
C GLU A 168 -24.15 1.76 -1.79
N SER A 169 -23.20 2.13 -0.92
CA SER A 169 -23.45 3.08 0.16
C SER A 169 -22.28 4.00 0.52
N SER A 170 -21.19 3.95 -0.23
CA SER A 170 -20.01 4.78 -0.01
C SER A 170 -19.48 5.36 -1.31
N ARG A 171 -18.77 6.47 -1.19
CA ARG A 171 -17.98 7.01 -2.29
C ARG A 171 -16.71 6.16 -2.44
N VAL A 172 -16.47 5.65 -3.64
CA VAL A 172 -15.35 4.76 -3.94
C VAL A 172 -14.62 5.23 -5.18
N VAL A 173 -13.32 5.42 -5.07
CA VAL A 173 -12.41 5.53 -6.20
C VAL A 173 -11.68 4.19 -6.34
N VAL A 174 -11.83 3.55 -7.49
CA VAL A 174 -11.10 2.30 -7.77
C VAL A 174 -9.75 2.62 -8.37
N ARG A 175 -8.68 2.08 -7.77
CA ARG A 175 -7.32 2.25 -8.26
C ARG A 175 -6.79 0.93 -8.80
N ILE A 176 -6.24 0.98 -10.01
CA ILE A 176 -5.76 -0.21 -10.73
C ILE A 176 -4.29 0.00 -11.06
N PRO A 177 -3.35 -0.67 -10.36
CA PRO A 177 -1.95 -0.66 -10.75
C PRO A 177 -1.81 -1.43 -12.08
N ILE A 178 -1.32 -0.76 -13.11
CA ILE A 178 -1.11 -1.35 -14.44
C ILE A 178 0.35 -1.82 -14.54
N ILE A 179 0.54 -3.13 -14.57
CA ILE A 179 1.85 -3.78 -14.55
C ILE A 179 2.09 -4.42 -15.92
N PRO A 180 3.03 -3.89 -16.73
CA PRO A 180 3.30 -4.39 -18.08
C PRO A 180 3.60 -5.88 -18.13
N GLY A 181 2.91 -6.60 -19.03
CA GLY A 181 3.03 -8.04 -19.23
C GLY A 181 2.34 -8.90 -18.16
N ILE A 182 1.63 -8.30 -17.20
CA ILE A 182 1.00 -9.03 -16.10
C ILE A 182 -0.52 -8.85 -16.08
N ASN A 183 -1.02 -7.61 -16.05
CA ASN A 183 -2.45 -7.32 -16.02
C ASN A 183 -2.92 -6.31 -17.08
N ASP A 184 -2.11 -6.09 -18.10
CA ASP A 184 -2.31 -5.15 -19.20
C ASP A 184 -2.78 -5.82 -20.51
N MET A 185 -2.93 -7.14 -20.51
CA MET A 185 -3.44 -7.86 -21.69
C MET A 185 -4.91 -7.55 -21.92
N GLN A 186 -5.35 -7.60 -23.20
CA GLN A 186 -6.73 -7.30 -23.58
C GLN A 186 -7.74 -8.04 -22.71
N GLU A 187 -7.52 -9.33 -22.45
CA GLU A 187 -8.41 -10.15 -21.62
C GLU A 187 -8.54 -9.64 -20.19
N ASP A 188 -7.44 -9.18 -19.57
CA ASP A 188 -7.43 -8.63 -18.21
C ASP A 188 -8.19 -7.32 -18.14
N ILE A 189 -7.93 -6.43 -19.11
CA ILE A 189 -8.62 -5.15 -19.23
C ILE A 189 -10.11 -5.36 -19.49
N ASP A 190 -10.48 -6.27 -20.39
CA ASP A 190 -11.89 -6.56 -20.68
C ASP A 190 -12.62 -7.14 -19.48
N ARG A 191 -11.97 -8.04 -18.73
CA ARG A 191 -12.54 -8.61 -17.50
C ARG A 191 -12.75 -7.55 -16.43
N THR A 192 -11.76 -6.69 -16.24
CA THR A 192 -11.82 -5.56 -15.30
C THR A 192 -12.85 -4.53 -15.77
N GLY A 193 -12.83 -4.18 -17.05
CA GLY A 193 -13.76 -3.22 -17.64
C GLY A 193 -15.22 -3.63 -17.48
N ARG A 194 -15.55 -4.92 -17.74
CA ARG A 194 -16.90 -5.44 -17.51
C ARG A 194 -17.35 -5.29 -16.06
N LEU A 195 -16.50 -5.69 -15.09
CA LEU A 195 -16.80 -5.53 -13.67
C LEU A 195 -17.08 -4.07 -13.30
N LEU A 196 -16.23 -3.16 -13.76
CA LEU A 196 -16.38 -1.74 -13.43
C LEU A 196 -17.59 -1.11 -14.12
N ALA A 197 -17.91 -1.54 -15.35
CA ALA A 197 -19.12 -1.11 -16.05
C ALA A 197 -20.41 -1.61 -15.35
N GLU A 198 -20.41 -2.81 -14.77
CA GLU A 198 -21.51 -3.30 -13.93
C GLU A 198 -21.74 -2.43 -12.68
N LEU A 199 -20.68 -1.90 -12.08
CA LEU A 199 -20.77 -1.00 -10.93
C LEU A 199 -21.21 0.40 -11.35
N GLY A 200 -20.84 0.83 -12.56
CA GLY A 200 -21.31 2.06 -13.19
C GLY A 200 -21.11 3.30 -12.32
N GLU A 201 -22.16 4.13 -12.21
CA GLU A 201 -22.15 5.40 -11.45
C GLU A 201 -21.95 5.24 -9.93
N ARG A 202 -21.93 4.01 -9.42
CA ARG A 202 -21.60 3.72 -8.02
C ARG A 202 -20.10 3.88 -7.73
N ILE A 203 -19.26 3.95 -8.77
CA ILE A 203 -17.85 4.29 -8.67
C ILE A 203 -17.68 5.77 -8.99
N GLU A 204 -17.02 6.52 -8.10
CA GLU A 204 -16.79 7.95 -8.28
C GLU A 204 -15.75 8.24 -9.36
N ALA A 205 -14.66 7.47 -9.36
CA ALA A 205 -13.60 7.58 -10.36
C ALA A 205 -12.81 6.26 -10.47
N ILE A 206 -12.10 6.10 -11.59
CA ILE A 206 -11.19 4.99 -11.85
C ILE A 206 -9.82 5.57 -12.14
N HIS A 207 -8.83 5.19 -11.33
CA HIS A 207 -7.45 5.61 -11.48
C HIS A 207 -6.58 4.44 -11.96
N CYS A 208 -6.01 4.56 -13.14
CA CYS A 208 -5.00 3.62 -13.64
C CYS A 208 -3.62 4.11 -13.21
N LEU A 209 -2.99 3.40 -12.27
CA LEU A 209 -1.70 3.76 -11.69
C LEU A 209 -0.58 3.12 -12.51
N PRO A 210 0.31 3.88 -13.14
CA PRO A 210 1.46 3.34 -13.83
C PRO A 210 2.36 2.56 -12.88
N TYR A 211 2.78 1.36 -13.28
CA TYR A 211 3.77 0.59 -12.52
C TYR A 211 5.07 1.39 -12.35
N HIS A 212 5.63 1.34 -11.15
CA HIS A 212 6.94 1.87 -10.80
C HIS A 212 7.69 0.89 -9.88
N ASN A 213 9.00 0.91 -9.96
CA ASN A 213 9.86 0.01 -9.18
C ASN A 213 10.37 0.62 -7.85
N LEU A 214 9.72 1.65 -7.33
CA LEU A 214 10.12 2.30 -6.06
C LEU A 214 10.12 1.35 -4.86
N GLY A 215 9.34 0.27 -4.92
CA GLY A 215 9.33 -0.78 -3.92
C GLY A 215 10.60 -1.65 -3.88
N PHE A 216 11.38 -1.72 -4.98
CA PHE A 216 12.53 -2.61 -5.09
C PHE A 216 13.52 -2.43 -3.94
N SER A 217 13.96 -1.21 -3.67
CA SER A 217 14.92 -0.91 -2.59
C SER A 217 14.38 -1.25 -1.20
N LYS A 218 13.07 -1.23 -1.00
CA LYS A 218 12.44 -1.64 0.25
C LYS A 218 12.46 -3.16 0.42
N TYR A 219 12.15 -3.92 -0.63
CA TYR A 219 12.23 -5.38 -0.63
C TYR A 219 13.67 -5.84 -0.37
N GLU A 220 14.63 -5.25 -1.09
CA GLU A 220 16.06 -5.50 -0.89
C GLU A 220 16.47 -5.24 0.57
N ALA A 221 16.09 -4.09 1.12
CA ALA A 221 16.40 -3.72 2.50
C ALA A 221 15.74 -4.64 3.56
N LEU A 222 14.67 -5.33 3.21
CA LEU A 222 13.99 -6.34 4.05
C LEU A 222 14.53 -7.75 3.82
N GLY A 223 15.48 -7.95 2.89
CA GLY A 223 15.98 -9.26 2.49
C GLY A 223 14.94 -10.12 1.77
N MET A 224 13.98 -9.48 1.13
CA MET A 224 12.90 -10.13 0.37
C MET A 224 13.21 -10.12 -1.11
N GLU A 225 12.80 -11.18 -1.81
CA GLU A 225 12.86 -11.22 -3.26
C GLU A 225 11.77 -10.31 -3.85
N TYR A 226 12.15 -9.51 -4.86
CA TYR A 226 11.22 -8.68 -5.60
C TYR A 226 10.86 -9.35 -6.93
N SER A 227 9.71 -10.00 -6.97
CA SER A 227 9.27 -10.81 -8.11
C SER A 227 9.00 -10.04 -9.41
N LEU A 228 9.01 -8.70 -9.35
CA LEU A 228 8.77 -7.82 -10.50
C LEU A 228 10.05 -7.10 -10.97
N SER A 229 11.24 -7.61 -10.63
CA SER A 229 12.54 -7.00 -10.98
C SER A 229 12.71 -6.79 -12.50
N ASP A 230 12.18 -7.72 -13.30
CA ASP A 230 12.33 -7.76 -14.75
C ASP A 230 11.23 -7.01 -15.50
N VAL A 231 10.23 -6.47 -14.78
CA VAL A 231 9.15 -5.71 -15.39
C VAL A 231 9.64 -4.34 -15.82
N MET A 232 9.50 -4.05 -17.10
CA MET A 232 9.86 -2.74 -17.64
C MET A 232 8.88 -1.66 -17.21
N LEU A 233 9.41 -0.47 -16.92
CA LEU A 233 8.57 0.69 -16.62
C LEU A 233 7.76 1.11 -17.85
N PRO A 234 6.49 1.53 -17.68
CA PRO A 234 5.69 2.09 -18.76
C PRO A 234 6.39 3.28 -19.43
N LYS A 235 6.43 3.29 -20.77
CA LYS A 235 7.03 4.38 -21.55
C LYS A 235 5.97 5.07 -22.41
N GLY A 236 6.28 6.26 -22.92
CA GLY A 236 5.41 7.19 -23.61
C GLY A 236 4.27 6.56 -24.41
N GLY A 237 3.04 7.05 -24.20
CA GLY A 237 1.83 6.55 -24.85
C GLY A 237 1.25 5.23 -24.33
N TYR A 238 2.00 4.46 -23.53
CA TYR A 238 1.55 3.16 -23.04
C TYR A 238 0.26 3.27 -22.18
N MET A 239 0.27 4.12 -21.18
CA MET A 239 -0.90 4.32 -20.32
C MET A 239 -2.11 4.89 -21.09
N GLU A 240 -1.84 5.65 -22.12
CA GLU A 240 -2.87 6.17 -23.04
C GLU A 240 -3.54 5.03 -23.84
N THR A 241 -2.77 4.03 -24.23
CA THR A 241 -3.33 2.81 -24.85
C THR A 241 -4.23 2.06 -23.87
N ILE A 242 -3.81 1.89 -22.63
CA ILE A 242 -4.61 1.27 -21.57
C ILE A 242 -5.90 2.06 -21.33
N ARG A 243 -5.83 3.39 -21.27
CA ARG A 243 -7.00 4.25 -21.16
C ARG A 243 -8.02 3.96 -22.26
N LYS A 244 -7.57 3.94 -23.53
CA LYS A 244 -8.44 3.65 -24.67
C LYS A 244 -9.10 2.26 -24.61
N MET A 245 -8.39 1.27 -24.06
CA MET A 245 -8.97 -0.07 -23.88
C MET A 245 -10.12 -0.03 -22.85
N PHE A 246 -10.00 0.70 -21.74
CA PHE A 246 -11.10 0.90 -20.79
C PHE A 246 -12.24 1.74 -21.36
N GLU A 247 -11.95 2.72 -22.20
CA GLU A 247 -12.97 3.54 -22.89
C GLU A 247 -13.89 2.70 -23.79
N GLN A 248 -13.42 1.57 -24.34
CA GLN A 248 -14.25 0.63 -25.09
C GLN A 248 -15.38 -0.01 -24.25
N HIS A 249 -15.24 0.01 -22.92
CA HIS A 249 -16.27 -0.41 -21.98
C HIS A 249 -17.16 0.74 -21.48
N GLY A 250 -17.06 1.92 -22.08
CA GLY A 250 -17.80 3.12 -21.66
C GLY A 250 -17.26 3.77 -20.37
N LEU A 251 -16.05 3.42 -19.95
CA LEU A 251 -15.42 3.88 -18.70
C LEU A 251 -14.50 5.07 -18.98
N GLN A 252 -14.62 6.11 -18.16
CA GLN A 252 -13.64 7.17 -18.10
C GLN A 252 -12.62 6.86 -17.02
N VAL A 253 -11.33 6.83 -17.39
CA VAL A 253 -10.25 6.53 -16.45
C VAL A 253 -9.24 7.67 -16.40
N GLN A 254 -8.75 7.97 -15.21
CA GLN A 254 -7.64 8.90 -14.98
C GLN A 254 -6.32 8.12 -14.93
N ILE A 255 -5.27 8.67 -15.53
CA ILE A 255 -3.92 8.13 -15.41
C ILE A 255 -3.24 8.82 -14.21
N GLY A 256 -2.77 8.01 -13.27
CA GLY A 256 -2.27 8.51 -11.98
C GLY A 256 -3.40 8.71 -10.95
N GLY A 257 -3.06 9.19 -9.77
CA GLY A 257 -4.00 9.41 -8.68
C GLY A 257 -3.52 10.47 -7.71
#